data_c90e795de67d5f8f7966eeb78e43bd1e
#
_entry.id   c90e795de67d5f8f7966eeb78e43bd1e
#
_cell.length_a   1.000
_cell.length_b   1.000
_cell.length_c   1.000
_cell.angle_alpha   90.00
_cell.angle_beta   90.00
_cell.angle_gamma   90.00
#
_symmetry.space_group_name_H-M   'P 1'
#
loop_
_entity.id
_entity.type
_entity.pdbx_description
1 polymer ?
#
loop_
_entity_poly.entity_id
_entity_poly.type
_entity_poly.pdbx_seq_one_letter_code
_entity_poly.pdbx_strand_id
1 'polypeptide(L)'
;MDRRTFIAATGAALLARPALVRAQTATTLKFVPYADLVLLDPAVSSFVTRNHVLMVFDTLFGVDEAGRVLPQMLAGYTTSEDGLTWTLTLRDGLKFHDNTPVLARDAVASVRRWWVLDAFGQGLALATADLSAPDDRTILFRLKRRFPLLPDALAHPTNTMAAIMPERLAQTPASTRLIEMVGSGPFRHVANERVPGARNVYARFEGYVPRPDAASFTAGAKIVHFDRVEWLTTPDPATQVAALTNNEVDFVEQPLMDLVPQLRANRALKVEVVETKGLIGFLRFNQMFPPFDNPAIRRVALKAVNQKEFMEAVVGTNAAYDAQTGLFTSGMPMANDAGMAVLSGTNDMAALKRELIAAGYKGEKVTFLEPTDVPRINAIGEVGADMLRQLGMNVDLIATDWGTTVQRSTNRKPPGEGGWNAFVAFSGGYDMSTPGSHQLMRGNGDGAYNGWPTLPKLEALRDEWLFAEPADQVRIARALQVQAFEDVPYLPLGSYQQPVAYRANLTGVSKGLVQFTGVRRG
;
A
#
# COMPACT_ATOMS: atom_id res chain seq x y z
N MET A 1 49.36 -80.98 -12.65
CA MET A 1 50.52 -80.64 -11.83
C MET A 1 50.84 -79.21 -12.07
N ASP A 2 50.82 -78.22 -11.19
CA ASP A 2 50.63 -78.19 -9.76
C ASP A 2 49.91 -76.97 -9.34
N ARG A 3 49.11 -77.05 -8.31
CA ARG A 3 48.49 -75.96 -7.55
C ARG A 3 49.56 -75.19 -6.82
N ARG A 4 49.24 -73.95 -6.55
CA ARG A 4 49.83 -73.02 -5.58
C ARG A 4 50.73 -71.92 -6.17
N THR A 5 50.12 -70.77 -6.38
CA THR A 5 50.58 -69.55 -5.71
C THR A 5 49.45 -68.49 -5.80
N PHE A 6 48.61 -68.55 -4.79
CA PHE A 6 47.62 -67.48 -4.47
C PHE A 6 48.20 -66.79 -3.25
N ILE A 7 48.79 -65.64 -3.39
CA ILE A 7 49.09 -64.72 -2.26
C ILE A 7 49.16 -63.27 -2.75
N ALA A 8 48.20 -62.58 -2.23
CA ALA A 8 48.26 -61.19 -1.74
C ALA A 8 48.65 -60.05 -2.72
N ALA A 9 47.64 -59.46 -3.31
CA ALA A 9 47.61 -58.02 -3.55
C ALA A 9 46.45 -57.47 -2.75
N THR A 10 46.72 -57.21 -1.48
CA THR A 10 45.85 -56.34 -0.64
C THR A 10 46.04 -54.90 -1.09
N GLY A 11 45.29 -54.51 -2.12
CA GLY A 11 45.19 -53.18 -2.57
C GLY A 11 44.31 -52.37 -1.60
N ALA A 12 44.88 -51.29 -1.07
CA ALA A 12 44.18 -50.29 -0.27
C ALA A 12 42.96 -49.75 -1.04
N ALA A 13 41.78 -50.27 -0.73
CA ALA A 13 40.53 -49.61 -1.11
C ALA A 13 40.44 -48.33 -0.30
N LEU A 14 40.88 -47.21 -0.88
CA LEU A 14 40.53 -45.86 -0.44
C LEU A 14 39.01 -45.78 -0.39
N LEU A 15 38.47 -45.84 0.81
CA LEU A 15 37.11 -45.49 1.12
C LEU A 15 36.89 -44.02 0.72
N ALA A 16 36.60 -43.78 -0.56
CA ALA A 16 35.97 -42.54 -0.99
C ALA A 16 34.59 -42.53 -0.31
N ARG A 17 34.52 -41.92 0.87
CA ARG A 17 33.21 -41.48 1.44
C ARG A 17 32.56 -40.59 0.40
N PRO A 18 31.38 -40.93 -0.12
CA PRO A 18 30.63 -39.95 -0.89
C PRO A 18 30.41 -38.77 0.04
N ALA A 19 31.02 -37.64 -0.28
CA ALA A 19 30.62 -36.38 0.30
C ALA A 19 29.14 -36.24 -0.04
N LEU A 20 28.27 -36.53 0.92
CA LEU A 20 26.88 -36.11 0.89
C LEU A 20 26.92 -34.59 0.79
N VAL A 21 26.99 -34.09 -0.44
CA VAL A 21 26.56 -32.73 -0.75
C VAL A 21 25.09 -32.73 -0.32
N ARG A 22 24.84 -32.35 0.92
CA ARG A 22 23.52 -31.93 1.34
C ARG A 22 23.16 -30.79 0.38
N ALA A 23 22.43 -31.12 -0.68
CA ALA A 23 21.72 -30.14 -1.42
C ALA A 23 20.88 -29.41 -0.37
N GLN A 24 21.29 -28.20 -0.02
CA GLN A 24 20.56 -27.37 0.91
C GLN A 24 19.21 -27.14 0.25
N THR A 25 18.19 -27.89 0.73
CA THR A 25 16.83 -27.75 0.21
C THR A 25 16.46 -26.27 0.35
N ALA A 26 16.19 -25.63 -0.78
CA ALA A 26 15.85 -24.23 -0.83
C ALA A 26 14.78 -23.93 0.24
N THR A 27 15.08 -22.99 1.12
CA THR A 27 14.17 -22.65 2.21
C THR A 27 13.03 -21.83 1.65
N THR A 28 11.81 -22.33 1.75
CA THR A 28 10.60 -21.65 1.25
C THR A 28 9.77 -21.11 2.40
N LEU A 29 9.33 -19.86 2.27
CA LEU A 29 8.29 -19.26 3.11
C LEU A 29 6.99 -19.20 2.32
N LYS A 30 5.91 -19.76 2.88
CA LYS A 30 4.58 -19.75 2.30
C LYS A 30 3.70 -18.70 2.97
N PHE A 31 3.21 -17.77 2.19
CA PHE A 31 2.45 -16.61 2.62
C PHE A 31 1.05 -16.59 1.98
N VAL A 32 0.03 -16.29 2.77
CA VAL A 32 -1.33 -16.06 2.29
C VAL A 32 -1.60 -14.56 2.33
N PRO A 33 -1.63 -13.89 1.16
CA PRO A 33 -2.00 -12.49 1.07
C PRO A 33 -3.50 -12.30 1.34
N TYR A 34 -3.91 -11.09 1.72
CA TYR A 34 -5.31 -10.80 1.97
C TYR A 34 -6.20 -10.88 0.71
N ALA A 35 -5.62 -10.73 -0.46
CA ALA A 35 -6.30 -10.83 -1.76
C ALA A 35 -5.33 -11.28 -2.84
N ASP A 36 -5.83 -11.69 -4.01
CA ASP A 36 -4.97 -12.05 -5.15
C ASP A 36 -4.19 -10.85 -5.69
N LEU A 37 -2.95 -11.10 -6.09
CA LEU A 37 -2.10 -10.13 -6.79
C LEU A 37 -2.45 -10.12 -8.28
N VAL A 38 -3.50 -9.41 -8.63
CA VAL A 38 -3.99 -9.29 -10.02
C VAL A 38 -3.02 -8.47 -10.86
N LEU A 39 -2.49 -7.38 -10.30
CA LEU A 39 -1.66 -6.40 -10.99
C LEU A 39 -0.28 -6.29 -10.34
N LEU A 40 0.76 -6.41 -11.18
CA LEU A 40 2.16 -6.40 -10.75
C LEU A 40 2.81 -5.01 -10.86
N ASP A 41 2.24 -4.10 -11.62
CA ASP A 41 2.81 -2.79 -11.92
C ASP A 41 2.84 -1.89 -10.66
N PRO A 42 4.00 -1.34 -10.27
CA PRO A 42 4.11 -0.39 -9.15
C PRO A 42 3.22 0.86 -9.25
N ALA A 43 2.73 1.16 -10.44
CA ALA A 43 1.80 2.27 -10.67
C ALA A 43 0.36 2.00 -10.18
N VAL A 44 0.08 0.78 -9.69
CA VAL A 44 -1.25 0.39 -9.19
C VAL A 44 -1.33 0.59 -7.68
N SER A 45 -2.26 1.44 -7.24
CA SER A 45 -2.51 1.67 -5.82
C SER A 45 -3.32 0.51 -5.20
N SER A 46 -2.61 -0.43 -4.56
CA SER A 46 -3.19 -1.58 -3.84
C SER A 46 -2.20 -2.09 -2.79
N PHE A 47 -2.70 -2.53 -1.62
CA PHE A 47 -1.84 -3.13 -0.57
C PHE A 47 -1.11 -4.37 -1.04
N VAL A 48 -1.77 -5.26 -1.78
CA VAL A 48 -1.14 -6.47 -2.33
C VAL A 48 -0.03 -6.09 -3.31
N THR A 49 -0.29 -5.11 -4.19
CA THR A 49 0.74 -4.61 -5.11
C THR A 49 1.88 -3.93 -4.35
N ARG A 50 1.59 -3.16 -3.28
CA ARG A 50 2.63 -2.57 -2.41
C ARG A 50 3.56 -3.64 -1.82
N ASN A 51 3.01 -4.72 -1.28
CA ASN A 51 3.81 -5.81 -0.72
C ASN A 51 4.69 -6.48 -1.81
N HIS A 52 4.16 -6.64 -3.02
CA HIS A 52 4.93 -7.09 -4.18
C HIS A 52 6.06 -6.11 -4.51
N VAL A 53 5.77 -4.81 -4.56
CA VAL A 53 6.76 -3.76 -4.85
C VAL A 53 7.90 -3.77 -3.84
N LEU A 54 7.60 -3.92 -2.53
CA LEU A 54 8.61 -4.01 -1.47
C LEU A 54 9.56 -5.21 -1.62
N MET A 55 9.14 -6.27 -2.29
CA MET A 55 9.98 -7.43 -2.58
C MET A 55 10.85 -7.22 -3.84
N VAL A 56 10.22 -6.72 -4.90
CA VAL A 56 10.78 -6.73 -6.27
C VAL A 56 11.59 -5.47 -6.57
N PHE A 57 11.26 -4.35 -5.92
CA PHE A 57 11.90 -3.06 -6.19
C PHE A 57 12.53 -2.48 -4.92
N ASP A 58 13.50 -1.61 -5.12
CA ASP A 58 14.05 -0.75 -4.09
C ASP A 58 13.74 0.72 -4.43
N THR A 59 13.98 1.63 -3.48
CA THR A 59 13.68 3.06 -3.58
C THR A 59 14.94 3.89 -3.29
N LEU A 60 14.99 5.14 -3.73
CA LEU A 60 16.14 6.02 -3.47
C LEU A 60 16.30 6.31 -1.97
N PHE A 61 15.18 6.53 -1.27
CA PHE A 61 15.12 6.72 0.17
C PHE A 61 14.21 5.67 0.81
N GLY A 62 14.42 5.39 2.08
CA GLY A 62 13.53 4.59 2.91
C GLY A 62 13.17 5.36 4.19
N VAL A 63 12.24 4.82 4.96
CA VAL A 63 11.79 5.37 6.24
C VAL A 63 12.17 4.39 7.35
N ASP A 64 12.70 4.87 8.47
CA ASP A 64 12.96 4.05 9.64
C ASP A 64 11.73 3.94 10.58
N GLU A 65 11.81 3.11 11.61
CA GLU A 65 10.71 2.92 12.58
C GLU A 65 10.34 4.19 13.36
N ALA A 66 11.25 5.18 13.42
CA ALA A 66 11.00 6.48 14.03
C ALA A 66 10.37 7.50 13.06
N GLY A 67 10.14 7.10 11.79
CA GLY A 67 9.59 7.96 10.74
C GLY A 67 10.62 8.88 10.08
N ARG A 68 11.92 8.66 10.30
CA ARG A 68 12.98 9.47 9.67
C ARG A 68 13.28 8.93 8.28
N VAL A 69 13.41 9.85 7.32
CA VAL A 69 13.80 9.52 5.96
C VAL A 69 15.31 9.34 5.88
N LEU A 70 15.74 8.22 5.34
CA LEU A 70 17.15 7.83 5.23
C LEU A 70 17.48 7.41 3.79
N PRO A 71 18.71 7.65 3.29
CA PRO A 71 19.16 7.11 2.01
C PRO A 71 19.02 5.58 1.96
N GLN A 72 18.49 5.02 0.86
CA GLN A 72 18.38 3.57 0.65
C GLN A 72 19.26 3.11 -0.52
N MET A 73 18.96 3.46 -1.76
CA MET A 73 19.83 3.20 -2.91
C MET A 73 20.93 4.26 -3.05
N LEU A 74 20.87 5.34 -2.28
CA LEU A 74 21.83 6.45 -2.34
C LEU A 74 23.01 6.22 -1.39
N ALA A 75 24.20 6.61 -1.83
CA ALA A 75 25.38 6.82 -0.97
C ALA A 75 25.19 8.06 -0.09
N GLY A 76 24.53 9.09 -0.63
CA GLY A 76 24.22 10.33 0.04
C GLY A 76 23.59 11.34 -0.91
N TYR A 77 23.32 12.53 -0.38
CA TYR A 77 22.83 13.66 -1.17
C TYR A 77 23.32 14.98 -0.60
N THR A 78 23.31 16.01 -1.44
CA THR A 78 23.60 17.40 -1.06
C THR A 78 22.52 18.33 -1.60
N THR A 79 22.33 19.47 -0.92
CA THR A 79 21.39 20.51 -1.33
C THR A 79 22.12 21.85 -1.38
N SER A 80 21.87 22.67 -2.41
CA SER A 80 22.38 24.03 -2.48
C SER A 80 21.82 24.92 -1.35
N GLU A 81 22.51 26.01 -1.01
CA GLU A 81 22.10 26.91 0.07
C GLU A 81 20.69 27.50 -0.15
N ASP A 82 20.33 27.77 -1.39
CA ASP A 82 19.00 28.24 -1.78
C ASP A 82 17.93 27.16 -1.75
N GLY A 83 18.31 25.87 -1.56
CA GLY A 83 17.42 24.72 -1.56
C GLY A 83 16.83 24.35 -2.93
N LEU A 84 17.36 24.93 -4.03
CA LEU A 84 16.82 24.72 -5.37
C LEU A 84 17.52 23.64 -6.16
N THR A 85 18.70 23.19 -5.74
CA THR A 85 19.44 22.12 -6.41
C THR A 85 19.71 20.97 -5.43
N TRP A 86 19.23 19.77 -5.79
CA TRP A 86 19.50 18.54 -5.05
C TRP A 86 20.32 17.60 -5.91
N THR A 87 21.45 17.16 -5.36
CA THR A 87 22.37 16.19 -6.01
C THR A 87 22.34 14.91 -5.19
N LEU A 88 21.79 13.83 -5.78
CA LEU A 88 21.68 12.52 -5.15
C LEU A 88 22.70 11.59 -5.83
N THR A 89 23.48 10.83 -5.03
CA THR A 89 24.50 9.91 -5.56
C THR A 89 24.15 8.47 -5.25
N LEU A 90 24.03 7.62 -6.28
CA LEU A 90 23.78 6.18 -6.13
C LEU A 90 24.96 5.47 -5.43
N ARG A 91 24.66 4.42 -4.65
CA ARG A 91 25.66 3.49 -4.11
C ARG A 91 26.33 2.69 -5.23
N ASP A 92 27.52 2.17 -4.97
CA ASP A 92 28.19 1.26 -5.88
C ASP A 92 27.58 -0.14 -5.89
N GLY A 93 27.72 -0.83 -7.01
CA GLY A 93 27.41 -2.25 -7.15
C GLY A 93 25.93 -2.60 -7.25
N LEU A 94 25.02 -1.63 -7.31
CA LEU A 94 23.59 -1.86 -7.48
C LEU A 94 23.29 -2.53 -8.82
N LYS A 95 22.42 -3.56 -8.80
CA LYS A 95 22.03 -4.33 -9.98
C LYS A 95 20.53 -4.52 -10.05
N PHE A 96 20.02 -4.63 -11.26
CA PHE A 96 18.68 -5.14 -11.53
C PHE A 96 18.66 -6.67 -11.59
N HIS A 97 17.47 -7.27 -11.58
CA HIS A 97 17.28 -8.72 -11.60
C HIS A 97 17.82 -9.42 -12.86
N ASP A 98 18.04 -8.69 -13.94
CA ASP A 98 18.71 -9.15 -15.15
C ASP A 98 20.25 -8.99 -15.09
N ASN A 99 20.79 -8.63 -13.95
CA ASN A 99 22.20 -8.37 -13.64
C ASN A 99 22.79 -7.12 -14.33
N THR A 100 22.01 -6.31 -15.03
CA THR A 100 22.46 -5.01 -15.52
C THR A 100 22.66 -4.04 -14.35
N PRO A 101 23.64 -3.11 -14.43
CA PRO A 101 23.85 -2.12 -13.38
C PRO A 101 22.69 -1.15 -13.29
N VAL A 102 22.37 -0.71 -12.07
CA VAL A 102 21.44 0.41 -11.84
C VAL A 102 22.20 1.71 -12.07
N LEU A 103 21.70 2.53 -12.98
CA LEU A 103 22.30 3.82 -13.35
C LEU A 103 21.34 4.97 -13.00
N ALA A 104 21.90 6.18 -12.87
CA ALA A 104 21.13 7.37 -12.53
C ALA A 104 20.00 7.66 -13.54
N ARG A 105 20.18 7.35 -14.83
CA ARG A 105 19.13 7.48 -15.86
C ARG A 105 17.92 6.59 -15.59
N ASP A 106 18.14 5.39 -15.01
CA ASP A 106 17.06 4.48 -14.62
C ASP A 106 16.21 5.10 -13.51
N ALA A 107 16.88 5.69 -12.50
CA ALA A 107 16.21 6.38 -11.42
C ALA A 107 15.45 7.62 -11.92
N VAL A 108 16.02 8.42 -12.81
CA VAL A 108 15.37 9.58 -13.44
C VAL A 108 14.10 9.15 -14.17
N ALA A 109 14.18 8.11 -15.00
CA ALA A 109 13.02 7.60 -15.75
C ALA A 109 11.95 7.03 -14.80
N SER A 110 12.37 6.29 -13.76
CA SER A 110 11.48 5.71 -12.75
C SER A 110 10.70 6.78 -11.98
N VAL A 111 11.38 7.82 -11.51
CA VAL A 111 10.76 8.96 -10.81
C VAL A 111 9.79 9.68 -11.73
N ARG A 112 10.14 9.90 -13.01
CA ARG A 112 9.25 10.53 -14.00
C ARG A 112 8.00 9.70 -14.28
N ARG A 113 8.07 8.38 -14.27
CA ARG A 113 6.91 7.51 -14.41
C ARG A 113 6.02 7.55 -13.17
N TRP A 114 6.62 7.48 -11.98
CA TRP A 114 5.92 7.48 -10.71
C TRP A 114 5.17 8.81 -10.44
N TRP A 115 5.80 9.96 -10.64
CA TRP A 115 5.20 11.25 -10.28
C TRP A 115 3.96 11.65 -11.09
N VAL A 116 3.67 10.94 -12.19
CA VAL A 116 2.43 11.16 -12.97
C VAL A 116 1.19 10.71 -12.20
N LEU A 117 1.30 9.65 -11.41
CA LEU A 117 0.17 9.00 -10.74
C LEU A 117 0.12 9.25 -9.24
N ASP A 118 1.28 9.37 -8.61
CA ASP A 118 1.36 9.55 -7.17
C ASP A 118 1.06 10.99 -6.74
N ALA A 119 0.25 11.15 -5.68
CA ALA A 119 -0.17 12.47 -5.22
C ALA A 119 1.00 13.34 -4.72
N PHE A 120 1.97 12.74 -4.03
CA PHE A 120 3.16 13.46 -3.57
C PHE A 120 4.13 13.71 -4.73
N GLY A 121 4.26 12.72 -5.61
CA GLY A 121 5.04 12.82 -6.84
C GLY A 121 4.58 13.94 -7.75
N GLN A 122 3.27 14.16 -7.91
CA GLN A 122 2.72 15.29 -8.66
C GLN A 122 3.16 16.63 -8.04
N GLY A 123 3.19 16.75 -6.70
CA GLY A 123 3.71 17.94 -6.01
C GLY A 123 5.20 18.18 -6.31
N LEU A 124 6.01 17.12 -6.27
CA LEU A 124 7.44 17.19 -6.63
C LEU A 124 7.64 17.57 -8.09
N ALA A 125 6.84 17.00 -9.01
CA ALA A 125 6.89 17.34 -10.45
C ALA A 125 6.59 18.83 -10.70
N LEU A 126 5.59 19.40 -10.02
CA LEU A 126 5.25 20.83 -10.10
C LEU A 126 6.41 21.71 -9.62
N ALA A 127 7.11 21.31 -8.57
CA ALA A 127 8.26 22.01 -8.03
C ALA A 127 9.50 21.92 -8.93
N THR A 128 9.60 20.87 -9.77
CA THR A 128 10.81 20.55 -10.52
C THR A 128 10.87 21.31 -11.86
N ALA A 129 11.99 21.98 -12.12
CA ALA A 129 12.33 22.59 -13.40
C ALA A 129 13.00 21.57 -14.32
N ASP A 130 13.96 20.80 -13.76
CA ASP A 130 14.72 19.77 -14.47
C ASP A 130 15.03 18.60 -13.53
N LEU A 131 14.97 17.39 -14.06
CA LEU A 131 15.42 16.17 -13.42
C LEU A 131 16.30 15.43 -14.42
N SER A 132 17.59 15.30 -14.16
CA SER A 132 18.56 14.76 -15.10
C SER A 132 19.58 13.84 -14.43
N ALA A 133 20.29 13.07 -15.26
CA ALA A 133 21.40 12.22 -14.88
C ALA A 133 22.67 12.69 -15.62
N PRO A 134 23.46 13.58 -15.03
CA PRO A 134 24.67 14.10 -15.69
C PRO A 134 25.77 13.04 -15.87
N ASP A 135 25.74 11.99 -15.08
CA ASP A 135 26.59 10.80 -15.18
C ASP A 135 25.83 9.55 -14.70
N ASP A 136 26.51 8.39 -14.70
CA ASP A 136 25.89 7.10 -14.37
C ASP A 136 25.43 6.97 -12.90
N ARG A 137 25.88 7.84 -12.00
CA ARG A 137 25.60 7.76 -10.57
C ARG A 137 24.91 8.97 -9.98
N THR A 138 24.90 10.10 -10.68
CA THR A 138 24.38 11.37 -10.19
C THR A 138 22.98 11.62 -10.72
N ILE A 139 22.02 11.80 -9.81
CA ILE A 139 20.65 12.24 -10.09
C ILE A 139 20.56 13.70 -9.65
N LEU A 140 20.21 14.59 -10.56
CA LEU A 140 20.16 16.03 -10.33
C LEU A 140 18.73 16.54 -10.46
N PHE A 141 18.19 17.10 -9.36
CA PHE A 141 16.95 17.88 -9.38
C PHE A 141 17.30 19.37 -9.37
N ARG A 142 16.74 20.11 -10.31
CA ARG A 142 16.69 21.58 -10.30
C ARG A 142 15.25 22.00 -10.11
N LEU A 143 14.98 22.73 -9.02
CA LEU A 143 13.64 23.12 -8.63
C LEU A 143 13.34 24.54 -9.06
N LYS A 144 12.07 24.83 -9.37
CA LYS A 144 11.53 26.18 -9.62
C LYS A 144 11.30 26.95 -8.32
N ARG A 145 10.98 26.20 -7.25
CA ARG A 145 10.79 26.68 -5.88
C ARG A 145 11.24 25.61 -4.89
N ARG A 146 11.63 26.03 -3.69
CA ARG A 146 12.09 25.09 -2.64
C ARG A 146 11.03 24.02 -2.38
N PHE A 147 11.46 22.79 -2.27
CA PHE A 147 10.60 21.66 -1.92
C PHE A 147 11.34 20.81 -0.87
N PRO A 148 11.25 21.21 0.41
CA PRO A 148 11.99 20.54 1.49
C PRO A 148 11.60 19.08 1.68
N LEU A 149 10.41 18.70 1.22
CA LEU A 149 9.83 17.35 1.30
C LEU A 149 10.27 16.40 0.17
N LEU A 150 11.32 16.75 -0.62
CA LEU A 150 11.81 15.89 -1.71
C LEU A 150 12.24 14.49 -1.21
N PRO A 151 13.00 14.33 -0.12
CA PRO A 151 13.30 13.02 0.43
C PRO A 151 12.04 12.28 0.91
N ASP A 152 11.12 12.98 1.56
CA ASP A 152 9.86 12.42 2.04
C ASP A 152 9.00 11.88 0.90
N ALA A 153 8.89 12.65 -0.19
CA ALA A 153 8.16 12.25 -1.39
C ALA A 153 8.73 10.98 -2.04
N LEU A 154 10.05 10.80 -2.03
CA LEU A 154 10.74 9.65 -2.63
C LEU A 154 10.83 8.43 -1.67
N ALA A 155 10.53 8.62 -0.39
CA ALA A 155 10.66 7.60 0.65
C ALA A 155 9.33 7.00 1.10
N HIS A 156 8.19 7.70 0.91
CA HIS A 156 6.94 7.33 1.57
C HIS A 156 6.47 5.92 1.19
N PRO A 157 6.13 5.07 2.19
CA PRO A 157 5.81 3.66 1.97
C PRO A 157 4.30 3.47 1.72
N THR A 158 3.77 4.19 0.74
CA THR A 158 2.35 4.13 0.35
C THR A 158 2.11 3.06 -0.72
N ASN A 159 0.87 2.95 -1.18
CA ASN A 159 0.51 1.99 -2.21
C ASN A 159 1.14 2.30 -3.58
N THR A 160 1.66 3.51 -3.79
CA THR A 160 2.35 3.94 -5.02
C THR A 160 3.73 4.48 -4.67
N MET A 161 4.70 3.59 -4.48
CA MET A 161 6.08 3.97 -4.15
C MET A 161 6.90 4.34 -5.38
N ALA A 162 7.92 5.21 -5.20
CA ALA A 162 8.91 5.55 -6.23
C ALA A 162 9.88 4.37 -6.50
N ALA A 163 9.35 3.29 -7.05
CA ALA A 163 10.06 2.05 -7.34
C ALA A 163 11.08 2.23 -8.47
N ILE A 164 12.33 1.85 -8.25
CA ILE A 164 13.41 1.99 -9.25
C ILE A 164 13.47 0.73 -10.13
N MET A 165 13.33 0.95 -11.44
CA MET A 165 13.32 -0.06 -12.48
C MET A 165 14.22 0.35 -13.66
N PRO A 166 14.61 -0.57 -14.56
CA PRO A 166 15.37 -0.23 -15.77
C PRO A 166 14.65 0.85 -16.60
N GLU A 167 15.41 1.79 -17.15
CA GLU A 167 14.89 2.90 -17.98
C GLU A 167 13.94 2.39 -19.07
N ARG A 168 14.28 1.28 -19.75
CA ARG A 168 13.42 0.66 -20.78
C ARG A 168 12.00 0.31 -20.31
N LEU A 169 11.85 -0.04 -19.03
CA LEU A 169 10.54 -0.30 -18.42
C LEU A 169 9.91 1.00 -17.93
N ALA A 170 10.70 1.87 -17.32
CA ALA A 170 10.23 3.14 -16.79
C ALA A 170 9.75 4.12 -17.88
N GLN A 171 10.20 3.97 -19.12
CA GLN A 171 9.71 4.73 -20.29
C GLN A 171 8.32 4.27 -20.76
N THR A 172 7.81 3.13 -20.29
CA THR A 172 6.43 2.72 -20.53
C THR A 172 5.48 3.77 -19.95
N PRO A 173 4.53 4.32 -20.72
CA PRO A 173 3.59 5.30 -20.20
C PRO A 173 2.90 4.81 -18.93
N ALA A 174 2.70 5.69 -17.95
CA ALA A 174 2.09 5.32 -16.66
C ALA A 174 0.65 4.77 -16.80
N SER A 175 -0.04 5.11 -17.89
CA SER A 175 -1.35 4.55 -18.28
C SER A 175 -1.28 3.14 -18.87
N THR A 176 -0.07 2.68 -19.23
CA THR A 176 0.17 1.34 -19.81
C THR A 176 0.80 0.44 -18.75
N ARG A 177 0.21 -0.73 -18.51
CA ARG A 177 0.67 -1.69 -17.51
C ARG A 177 1.96 -2.37 -17.92
N LEU A 178 2.88 -2.49 -16.97
CA LEU A 178 4.07 -3.31 -17.14
C LEU A 178 3.70 -4.80 -17.12
N ILE A 179 4.26 -5.55 -18.03
CA ILE A 179 4.11 -7.02 -18.10
C ILE A 179 5.37 -7.75 -17.66
N GLU A 180 6.53 -7.09 -17.72
CA GLU A 180 7.81 -7.62 -17.28
C GLU A 180 8.18 -7.03 -15.91
N MET A 181 8.60 -7.90 -14.97
CA MET A 181 8.96 -7.52 -13.61
C MET A 181 10.46 -7.69 -13.38
N VAL A 182 11.24 -6.72 -13.86
CA VAL A 182 12.66 -6.57 -13.56
C VAL A 182 12.83 -5.38 -12.62
N GLY A 183 13.13 -5.67 -11.38
CA GLY A 183 13.31 -4.67 -10.33
C GLY A 183 14.71 -4.64 -9.77
N SER A 184 14.91 -3.79 -8.77
CA SER A 184 16.16 -3.53 -8.05
C SER A 184 16.16 -4.09 -6.62
N GLY A 185 15.09 -4.80 -6.23
CA GLY A 185 14.86 -5.26 -4.86
C GLY A 185 15.50 -6.61 -4.53
N PRO A 186 15.36 -7.06 -3.28
CA PRO A 186 16.03 -8.27 -2.77
C PRO A 186 15.42 -9.59 -3.26
N PHE A 187 14.21 -9.57 -3.84
CA PHE A 187 13.56 -10.73 -4.43
C PHE A 187 13.20 -10.46 -5.89
N ARG A 188 13.37 -11.46 -6.74
CA ARG A 188 12.88 -11.42 -8.12
C ARG A 188 11.59 -12.20 -8.27
N HIS A 189 10.64 -11.67 -9.01
CA HIS A 189 9.41 -12.38 -9.36
C HIS A 189 9.70 -13.49 -10.39
N VAL A 190 9.14 -14.70 -10.15
CA VAL A 190 9.33 -15.88 -11.01
C VAL A 190 8.10 -16.03 -11.91
N ALA A 191 8.12 -15.32 -13.04
CA ALA A 191 6.94 -15.16 -13.90
C ALA A 191 6.37 -16.47 -14.45
N ASN A 192 7.25 -17.44 -14.81
CA ASN A 192 6.85 -18.75 -15.34
C ASN A 192 6.20 -19.69 -14.30
N GLU A 193 6.23 -19.31 -13.01
CA GLU A 193 5.58 -20.06 -11.94
C GLU A 193 4.34 -19.35 -11.38
N ARG A 194 4.02 -18.17 -11.93
CA ARG A 194 2.79 -17.46 -11.59
C ARG A 194 1.57 -18.19 -12.13
N VAL A 195 0.59 -18.40 -11.25
CA VAL A 195 -0.77 -18.87 -11.60
C VAL A 195 -1.75 -17.81 -11.12
N PRO A 196 -2.29 -16.97 -12.04
CA PRO A 196 -3.24 -15.92 -11.66
C PRO A 196 -4.42 -16.49 -10.86
N GLY A 197 -4.81 -15.79 -9.80
CA GLY A 197 -5.86 -16.24 -8.89
C GLY A 197 -5.46 -17.33 -7.88
N ALA A 198 -4.23 -17.87 -7.98
CA ALA A 198 -3.80 -18.96 -7.10
C ALA A 198 -2.40 -18.79 -6.50
N ARG A 199 -1.41 -18.40 -7.29
CA ARG A 199 -0.03 -18.40 -6.82
C ARG A 199 0.83 -17.33 -7.49
N ASN A 200 1.65 -16.64 -6.67
CA ASN A 200 2.80 -15.86 -7.12
C ASN A 200 4.06 -16.37 -6.42
N VAL A 201 5.20 -16.32 -7.11
CA VAL A 201 6.46 -16.89 -6.63
C VAL A 201 7.57 -15.88 -6.74
N TYR A 202 8.39 -15.82 -5.70
CA TYR A 202 9.56 -14.96 -5.62
C TYR A 202 10.78 -15.79 -5.22
N ALA A 203 11.90 -15.51 -5.86
CA ALA A 203 13.19 -16.11 -5.53
C ALA A 203 14.13 -15.02 -4.99
N ARG A 204 15.00 -15.36 -4.06
CA ARG A 204 16.08 -14.47 -3.61
C ARG A 204 16.89 -14.01 -4.82
N PHE A 205 17.25 -12.75 -4.84
CA PHE A 205 18.16 -12.18 -5.84
C PHE A 205 19.58 -12.13 -5.26
N GLU A 206 20.44 -13.02 -5.72
CA GLU A 206 21.81 -13.13 -5.23
C GLU A 206 22.68 -11.91 -5.57
N GLY A 207 22.29 -11.14 -6.59
CA GLY A 207 22.95 -9.89 -6.98
C GLY A 207 22.56 -8.66 -6.15
N TYR A 208 21.62 -8.79 -5.21
CA TYR A 208 21.21 -7.68 -4.36
C TYR A 208 22.33 -7.29 -3.38
N VAL A 209 22.63 -5.99 -3.32
CA VAL A 209 23.66 -5.43 -2.41
C VAL A 209 22.95 -4.71 -1.24
N PRO A 210 22.79 -5.36 -0.07
CA PRO A 210 22.17 -4.70 1.08
C PRO A 210 23.01 -3.54 1.60
N ARG A 211 22.38 -2.61 2.30
CA ARG A 211 23.11 -1.57 3.04
C ARG A 211 23.84 -2.17 4.25
N PRO A 212 24.94 -1.54 4.69
CA PRO A 212 25.62 -1.95 5.92
C PRO A 212 24.85 -1.54 7.19
N ASP A 213 23.98 -0.54 7.10
CA ASP A 213 23.20 -0.02 8.23
C ASP A 213 22.18 -1.05 8.71
N ALA A 214 21.84 -1.03 10.01
CA ALA A 214 20.82 -1.93 10.56
C ALA A 214 19.47 -1.74 9.84
N ALA A 215 18.77 -2.85 9.62
CA ALA A 215 17.42 -2.83 9.05
C ALA A 215 16.47 -2.07 9.99
N SER A 216 15.70 -1.14 9.44
CA SER A 216 14.68 -0.40 10.18
C SER A 216 13.56 -0.01 9.21
N PHE A 217 12.41 -0.61 9.36
CA PHE A 217 11.22 -0.46 8.54
C PHE A 217 11.51 -0.64 7.03
N THR A 218 11.50 0.43 6.18
CA THR A 218 11.85 0.34 4.75
C THR A 218 13.30 0.76 4.46
N ALA A 219 14.03 1.25 5.46
CA ALA A 219 15.42 1.67 5.36
C ALA A 219 16.39 0.61 5.88
N GLY A 220 17.68 0.73 5.51
CA GLY A 220 18.77 -0.09 6.00
C GLY A 220 18.91 -1.45 5.30
N ALA A 221 19.50 -2.42 6.00
CA ALA A 221 19.83 -3.72 5.45
C ALA A 221 18.57 -4.57 5.14
N LYS A 222 18.34 -4.85 3.88
CA LYS A 222 17.30 -5.79 3.43
C LYS A 222 17.92 -7.18 3.22
N ILE A 223 18.11 -7.92 4.32
CA ILE A 223 18.71 -9.25 4.30
C ILE A 223 17.65 -10.31 4.04
N VAL A 224 17.88 -11.17 3.06
CA VAL A 224 16.98 -12.29 2.70
C VAL A 224 17.52 -13.60 3.28
N HIS A 225 16.69 -14.29 4.06
CA HIS A 225 17.05 -15.60 4.67
C HIS A 225 16.33 -16.78 4.00
N PHE A 226 15.27 -16.53 3.25
CA PHE A 226 14.57 -17.56 2.48
C PHE A 226 15.00 -17.51 1.02
N ASP A 227 15.26 -18.67 0.42
CA ASP A 227 15.60 -18.78 -1.00
C ASP A 227 14.39 -18.48 -1.88
N ARG A 228 13.19 -18.71 -1.32
CA ARG A 228 11.93 -18.64 -2.04
C ARG A 228 10.80 -18.14 -1.13
N VAL A 229 9.91 -17.32 -1.67
CA VAL A 229 8.64 -16.94 -1.05
C VAL A 229 7.50 -17.28 -2.01
N GLU A 230 6.53 -18.03 -1.55
CA GLU A 230 5.33 -18.39 -2.31
C GLU A 230 4.12 -17.70 -1.72
N TRP A 231 3.43 -16.91 -2.51
CA TRP A 231 2.14 -16.32 -2.18
C TRP A 231 1.04 -17.25 -2.67
N LEU A 232 0.20 -17.71 -1.76
CA LEU A 232 -0.87 -18.66 -2.03
C LEU A 232 -2.21 -17.97 -1.79
N THR A 233 -2.93 -17.66 -2.86
CA THR A 233 -4.25 -17.04 -2.78
C THR A 233 -5.24 -18.06 -2.24
N THR A 234 -5.79 -17.80 -1.07
CA THR A 234 -6.76 -18.67 -0.38
C THR A 234 -7.94 -17.80 0.05
N PRO A 235 -9.03 -17.76 -0.72
CA PRO A 235 -10.16 -16.86 -0.46
C PRO A 235 -10.90 -17.14 0.85
N ASP A 236 -11.04 -18.41 1.22
CA ASP A 236 -11.82 -18.80 2.40
C ASP A 236 -11.04 -18.62 3.71
N PRO A 237 -11.50 -17.78 4.67
CA PRO A 237 -10.78 -17.49 5.91
C PRO A 237 -10.60 -18.72 6.83
N ALA A 238 -11.54 -19.66 6.85
CA ALA A 238 -11.42 -20.88 7.67
C ALA A 238 -10.33 -21.80 7.11
N THR A 239 -10.23 -21.90 5.79
CA THR A 239 -9.17 -22.62 5.09
C THR A 239 -7.80 -21.97 5.36
N GLN A 240 -7.69 -20.64 5.39
CA GLN A 240 -6.44 -19.94 5.76
C GLN A 240 -5.97 -20.33 7.17
N VAL A 241 -6.89 -20.30 8.15
CA VAL A 241 -6.61 -20.66 9.55
C VAL A 241 -6.23 -22.12 9.68
N ALA A 242 -6.93 -23.03 8.99
CA ALA A 242 -6.62 -24.45 8.97
C ALA A 242 -5.24 -24.72 8.38
N ALA A 243 -4.90 -24.13 7.23
CA ALA A 243 -3.61 -24.27 6.58
C ALA A 243 -2.45 -23.78 7.47
N LEU A 244 -2.62 -22.64 8.17
CA LEU A 244 -1.63 -22.13 9.12
C LEU A 244 -1.47 -23.08 10.33
N THR A 245 -2.57 -23.58 10.87
CA THR A 245 -2.58 -24.49 12.03
C THR A 245 -1.94 -25.85 11.68
N ASN A 246 -2.19 -26.36 10.47
CA ASN A 246 -1.66 -27.64 9.97
C ASN A 246 -0.23 -27.53 9.42
N ASN A 247 0.41 -26.38 9.48
CA ASN A 247 1.76 -26.15 8.94
C ASN A 247 1.85 -26.21 7.40
N GLU A 248 0.77 -26.01 6.69
CA GLU A 248 0.75 -25.97 5.22
C GLU A 248 1.21 -24.62 4.69
N VAL A 249 0.99 -23.54 5.48
CA VAL A 249 1.48 -22.19 5.25
C VAL A 249 2.19 -21.65 6.50
N ASP A 250 3.01 -20.61 6.31
CA ASP A 250 3.83 -20.02 7.37
C ASP A 250 3.26 -18.71 7.93
N PHE A 251 2.51 -17.97 7.09
CA PHE A 251 2.08 -16.61 7.40
C PHE A 251 0.74 -16.31 6.71
N VAL A 252 -0.22 -15.77 7.47
CA VAL A 252 -1.49 -15.22 6.97
C VAL A 252 -1.51 -13.72 7.25
N GLU A 253 -1.66 -12.92 6.19
CA GLU A 253 -1.54 -11.45 6.27
C GLU A 253 -2.68 -10.81 7.06
N GLN A 254 -3.91 -11.23 6.80
CA GLN A 254 -5.10 -10.62 7.40
C GLN A 254 -6.13 -11.70 7.76
N PRO A 255 -5.90 -12.44 8.85
CA PRO A 255 -6.90 -13.38 9.33
C PRO A 255 -8.21 -12.65 9.67
N LEU A 256 -9.35 -13.30 9.41
CA LEU A 256 -10.65 -12.76 9.79
C LEU A 256 -10.69 -12.50 11.30
N MET A 257 -11.21 -11.35 11.71
CA MET A 257 -11.15 -10.90 13.11
C MET A 257 -11.83 -11.88 14.07
N ASP A 258 -12.93 -12.51 13.65
CA ASP A 258 -13.64 -13.53 14.44
C ASP A 258 -12.80 -14.78 14.72
N LEU A 259 -11.80 -15.08 13.88
CA LEU A 259 -10.91 -16.24 14.03
C LEU A 259 -9.63 -15.90 14.82
N VAL A 260 -9.37 -14.62 15.09
CA VAL A 260 -8.19 -14.17 15.83
C VAL A 260 -8.09 -14.77 17.25
N PRO A 261 -9.18 -14.89 18.04
CA PRO A 261 -9.12 -15.54 19.35
C PRO A 261 -8.65 -17.01 19.29
N GLN A 262 -9.10 -17.76 18.29
CA GLN A 262 -8.67 -19.15 18.07
C GLN A 262 -7.18 -19.23 17.72
N LEU A 263 -6.69 -18.34 16.85
CA LEU A 263 -5.28 -18.28 16.49
C LEU A 263 -4.39 -17.93 17.69
N ARG A 264 -4.81 -16.98 18.55
CA ARG A 264 -4.10 -16.58 19.77
C ARG A 264 -4.01 -17.70 20.81
N ALA A 265 -5.00 -18.59 20.86
CA ALA A 265 -4.99 -19.74 21.74
C ALA A 265 -3.97 -20.82 21.33
N ASN A 266 -3.50 -20.82 20.10
CA ASN A 266 -2.53 -21.79 19.58
C ASN A 266 -1.09 -21.32 19.84
N ARG A 267 -0.38 -22.00 20.78
CA ARG A 267 1.01 -21.68 21.16
C ARG A 267 2.04 -21.84 20.03
N ALA A 268 1.71 -22.58 18.97
CA ALA A 268 2.56 -22.73 17.79
C ALA A 268 2.49 -21.52 16.85
N LEU A 269 1.62 -20.56 17.13
CA LEU A 269 1.39 -19.36 16.32
C LEU A 269 1.69 -18.10 17.12
N LYS A 270 2.01 -17.03 16.39
CA LYS A 270 2.03 -15.66 16.87
C LYS A 270 0.97 -14.86 16.13
N VAL A 271 0.27 -14.01 16.87
CA VAL A 271 -0.74 -13.09 16.33
C VAL A 271 -0.42 -11.70 16.86
N GLU A 272 0.02 -10.82 15.99
CA GLU A 272 0.42 -9.46 16.38
C GLU A 272 0.07 -8.42 15.31
N VAL A 273 -0.03 -7.17 15.72
CA VAL A 273 -0.18 -6.04 14.80
C VAL A 273 1.19 -5.64 14.31
N VAL A 274 1.41 -5.80 13.01
CA VAL A 274 2.63 -5.37 12.32
C VAL A 274 2.47 -3.94 11.82
N GLU A 275 1.39 -3.63 11.08
CA GLU A 275 1.09 -2.30 10.56
C GLU A 275 0.32 -1.47 11.59
N THR A 276 1.07 -0.78 12.47
CA THR A 276 0.50 -0.03 13.62
C THR A 276 -0.26 1.24 13.23
N LYS A 277 -0.14 1.69 11.97
CA LYS A 277 -0.89 2.86 11.48
C LYS A 277 -2.31 2.48 11.04
N GLY A 278 -2.61 1.20 10.99
CA GLY A 278 -3.94 0.65 10.79
C GLY A 278 -4.50 0.80 9.39
N LEU A 279 -5.75 0.44 9.27
CA LEU A 279 -6.56 0.54 8.07
C LEU A 279 -7.71 1.50 8.33
N ILE A 280 -7.90 2.48 7.45
CA ILE A 280 -8.93 3.51 7.55
C ILE A 280 -9.98 3.22 6.51
N GLY A 281 -11.22 2.99 6.95
CA GLY A 281 -12.38 2.79 6.09
C GLY A 281 -12.80 4.10 5.43
N PHE A 282 -13.19 4.03 4.18
CA PHE A 282 -13.75 5.18 3.47
C PHE A 282 -14.89 4.81 2.53
N LEU A 283 -15.83 5.75 2.36
CA LEU A 283 -16.83 5.72 1.30
C LEU A 283 -16.53 6.83 0.30
N ARG A 284 -16.31 6.44 -0.95
CA ARG A 284 -15.95 7.34 -2.05
C ARG A 284 -17.15 7.62 -2.93
N PHE A 285 -17.35 8.90 -3.26
CA PHE A 285 -18.36 9.34 -4.20
C PHE A 285 -17.75 9.63 -5.58
N ASN A 286 -18.50 9.29 -6.63
CA ASN A 286 -18.25 9.81 -7.97
C ASN A 286 -18.89 11.21 -8.06
N GLN A 287 -18.06 12.25 -8.07
CA GLN A 287 -18.50 13.63 -8.05
C GLN A 287 -18.75 14.22 -9.46
N MET A 288 -18.63 13.39 -10.49
CA MET A 288 -18.95 13.80 -11.88
C MET A 288 -20.45 13.77 -12.17
N PHE A 289 -21.24 13.02 -11.39
CA PHE A 289 -22.64 12.73 -11.68
C PHE A 289 -23.55 12.92 -10.47
N PRO A 290 -24.84 13.28 -10.71
CA PRO A 290 -25.84 13.28 -9.65
C PRO A 290 -25.95 11.92 -8.95
N PRO A 291 -26.28 11.94 -7.64
CA PRO A 291 -26.54 13.10 -6.80
C PRO A 291 -25.28 13.70 -6.17
N PHE A 292 -24.10 13.06 -6.31
CA PHE A 292 -22.89 13.41 -5.57
C PHE A 292 -22.01 14.49 -6.23
N ASP A 293 -22.39 15.03 -7.40
CA ASP A 293 -21.87 16.29 -7.93
C ASP A 293 -22.26 17.48 -7.02
N ASN A 294 -23.37 17.36 -6.26
CA ASN A 294 -23.84 18.37 -5.33
C ASN A 294 -23.15 18.26 -3.95
N PRO A 295 -22.33 19.25 -3.54
CA PRO A 295 -21.65 19.22 -2.24
C PRO A 295 -22.60 19.26 -1.04
N ALA A 296 -23.80 19.87 -1.15
CA ALA A 296 -24.77 19.89 -0.07
C ALA A 296 -25.28 18.48 0.26
N ILE A 297 -25.51 17.64 -0.75
CA ILE A 297 -25.92 16.24 -0.57
C ILE A 297 -24.78 15.45 0.08
N ARG A 298 -23.53 15.65 -0.33
CA ARG A 298 -22.38 14.97 0.29
C ARG A 298 -22.21 15.35 1.77
N ARG A 299 -22.45 16.62 2.14
CA ARG A 299 -22.42 17.05 3.55
C ARG A 299 -23.51 16.41 4.41
N VAL A 300 -24.71 16.18 3.85
CA VAL A 300 -25.76 15.43 4.57
C VAL A 300 -25.32 13.97 4.79
N ALA A 301 -24.75 13.34 3.77
CA ALA A 301 -24.21 12.00 3.91
C ALA A 301 -23.07 11.93 4.95
N LEU A 302 -22.20 12.95 5.02
CA LEU A 302 -21.14 13.02 6.04
C LEU A 302 -21.71 13.07 7.47
N LYS A 303 -22.76 13.88 7.70
CA LYS A 303 -23.43 13.98 9.01
C LYS A 303 -24.11 12.68 9.43
N ALA A 304 -24.44 11.78 8.49
CA ALA A 304 -25.05 10.49 8.77
C ALA A 304 -24.04 9.42 9.20
N VAL A 305 -22.74 9.67 9.05
CA VAL A 305 -21.71 8.67 9.38
C VAL A 305 -21.67 8.41 10.88
N ASN A 306 -21.85 7.16 11.28
CA ASN A 306 -21.56 6.63 12.61
C ASN A 306 -20.37 5.68 12.52
N GLN A 307 -19.16 6.19 12.72
CA GLN A 307 -17.93 5.40 12.58
C GLN A 307 -17.90 4.16 13.47
N LYS A 308 -18.59 4.21 14.63
CA LYS A 308 -18.70 3.06 15.53
C LYS A 308 -19.39 1.88 14.85
N GLU A 309 -20.54 2.11 14.20
CA GLU A 309 -21.30 1.05 13.50
C GLU A 309 -20.46 0.42 12.38
N PHE A 310 -19.75 1.23 11.60
CA PHE A 310 -18.86 0.72 10.56
C PHE A 310 -17.75 -0.14 11.12
N MET A 311 -17.10 0.29 12.21
CA MET A 311 -15.99 -0.46 12.78
C MET A 311 -16.47 -1.71 13.52
N GLU A 312 -17.59 -1.66 14.23
CA GLU A 312 -18.16 -2.84 14.87
C GLU A 312 -18.58 -3.93 13.87
N ALA A 313 -19.05 -3.54 12.67
CA ALA A 313 -19.31 -4.48 11.60
C ALA A 313 -18.05 -5.19 11.07
N VAL A 314 -16.90 -4.54 11.15
CA VAL A 314 -15.61 -5.09 10.67
C VAL A 314 -14.91 -5.95 11.71
N VAL A 315 -14.84 -5.48 12.96
CA VAL A 315 -13.97 -6.09 13.98
C VAL A 315 -14.73 -6.67 15.17
N GLY A 316 -16.06 -6.51 15.19
CA GLY A 316 -16.91 -6.88 16.31
C GLY A 316 -16.84 -5.86 17.46
N THR A 317 -17.77 -6.02 18.42
CA THR A 317 -17.95 -5.06 19.53
C THR A 317 -16.84 -5.13 20.60
N ASN A 318 -16.06 -6.19 20.63
CA ASN A 318 -15.02 -6.45 21.66
C ASN A 318 -13.59 -6.17 21.18
N ALA A 319 -13.40 -5.80 19.92
CA ALA A 319 -12.07 -5.48 19.38
C ALA A 319 -11.78 -3.97 19.47
N ALA A 320 -10.50 -3.62 19.48
CA ALA A 320 -10.08 -2.22 19.48
C ALA A 320 -10.21 -1.61 18.08
N TYR A 321 -10.86 -0.45 18.02
CA TYR A 321 -10.97 0.39 16.82
C TYR A 321 -10.96 1.87 17.22
N ASP A 322 -10.78 2.77 16.25
CA ASP A 322 -10.91 4.21 16.42
C ASP A 322 -12.14 4.71 15.64
N ALA A 323 -13.14 5.18 16.38
CA ALA A 323 -14.37 5.78 15.85
C ALA A 323 -14.34 7.32 15.89
N GLN A 324 -13.15 7.91 16.01
CA GLN A 324 -12.88 9.34 15.93
C GLN A 324 -11.78 9.62 14.89
N THR A 325 -11.79 8.87 13.80
CA THR A 325 -10.84 9.01 12.71
C THR A 325 -11.23 10.21 11.83
N GLY A 326 -10.36 11.21 11.79
CA GLY A 326 -10.47 12.35 10.86
C GLY A 326 -9.97 11.99 9.46
N LEU A 327 -9.39 12.97 8.80
CA LEU A 327 -8.82 12.77 7.46
C LEU A 327 -7.37 12.29 7.53
N PHE A 328 -6.67 12.58 8.61
CA PHE A 328 -5.29 12.13 8.83
C PHE A 328 -5.22 11.01 9.86
N THR A 329 -4.34 10.08 9.62
CA THR A 329 -4.15 8.89 10.44
C THR A 329 -3.84 9.23 11.89
N SER A 330 -4.63 8.68 12.81
CA SER A 330 -4.47 8.87 14.26
C SER A 330 -3.04 8.51 14.71
N GLY A 331 -2.46 9.36 15.57
CA GLY A 331 -1.10 9.20 16.06
C GLY A 331 0.01 9.54 15.06
N MET A 332 -0.32 10.15 13.92
CA MET A 332 0.64 10.73 12.98
C MET A 332 0.70 12.26 13.15
N PRO A 333 1.80 12.94 12.73
CA PRO A 333 2.01 14.36 13.00
C PRO A 333 0.91 15.30 12.51
N MET A 334 0.20 14.94 11.43
CA MET A 334 -0.87 15.77 10.85
C MET A 334 -2.25 15.44 11.42
N ALA A 335 -2.38 14.41 12.27
CA ALA A 335 -3.65 14.07 12.93
C ALA A 335 -4.14 15.24 13.78
N ASN A 336 -5.42 15.58 13.66
CA ASN A 336 -6.02 16.69 14.37
C ASN A 336 -7.55 16.53 14.50
N ASP A 337 -8.15 17.31 15.36
CA ASP A 337 -9.58 17.32 15.70
C ASP A 337 -10.40 18.41 15.02
N ALA A 338 -9.79 19.22 14.15
CA ALA A 338 -10.45 20.37 13.54
C ALA A 338 -11.65 19.92 12.68
N GLY A 339 -12.83 20.46 12.98
CA GLY A 339 -14.06 20.14 12.25
C GLY A 339 -14.68 18.78 12.57
N MET A 340 -14.09 17.95 13.45
CA MET A 340 -14.55 16.59 13.78
C MET A 340 -15.96 16.53 14.39
N ALA A 341 -16.47 17.63 14.92
CA ALA A 341 -17.82 17.68 15.48
C ALA A 341 -18.91 17.22 14.47
N VAL A 342 -18.67 17.34 13.16
CA VAL A 342 -19.59 16.85 12.13
C VAL A 342 -19.79 15.33 12.16
N LEU A 343 -18.79 14.58 12.67
CA LEU A 343 -18.83 13.11 12.79
C LEU A 343 -19.34 12.63 14.16
N SER A 344 -19.55 13.52 15.13
CA SER A 344 -19.96 13.19 16.49
C SER A 344 -21.44 13.47 16.76
N GLY A 345 -22.22 13.83 15.75
CA GLY A 345 -23.62 14.16 15.90
C GLY A 345 -24.48 12.96 16.31
N THR A 346 -25.49 13.21 17.13
CA THR A 346 -26.61 12.28 17.27
C THR A 346 -27.35 12.24 15.95
N ASN A 347 -27.24 11.11 15.24
CA ASN A 347 -27.80 10.99 13.89
C ASN A 347 -29.32 10.94 13.93
N ASP A 348 -29.98 12.10 14.02
CA ASP A 348 -31.41 12.21 13.76
C ASP A 348 -31.65 11.99 12.26
N MET A 349 -31.80 10.73 11.87
CA MET A 349 -32.02 10.35 10.47
C MET A 349 -33.26 11.01 9.88
N ALA A 350 -34.29 11.31 10.69
CA ALA A 350 -35.48 12.01 10.21
C ALA A 350 -35.19 13.48 9.87
N ALA A 351 -34.35 14.15 10.65
CA ALA A 351 -33.88 15.50 10.35
C ALA A 351 -32.95 15.50 9.12
N LEU A 352 -32.00 14.57 9.05
CA LEU A 352 -31.07 14.45 7.92
C LEU A 352 -31.79 14.13 6.60
N LYS A 353 -32.87 13.32 6.64
CA LYS A 353 -33.72 13.08 5.47
C LYS A 353 -34.39 14.34 4.95
N ARG A 354 -34.89 15.20 5.85
CA ARG A 354 -35.44 16.53 5.45
C ARG A 354 -34.36 17.43 4.87
N GLU A 355 -33.18 17.43 5.48
CA GLU A 355 -32.02 18.20 4.99
C GLU A 355 -31.56 17.71 3.60
N LEU A 356 -31.60 16.38 3.36
CA LEU A 356 -31.27 15.79 2.06
C LEU A 356 -32.21 16.29 0.94
N ILE A 357 -33.53 16.33 1.22
CA ILE A 357 -34.51 16.86 0.28
C ILE A 357 -34.28 18.35 0.04
N ALA A 358 -34.02 19.12 1.11
CA ALA A 358 -33.71 20.55 1.02
C ALA A 358 -32.40 20.81 0.26
N ALA A 359 -31.42 19.90 0.33
CA ALA A 359 -30.19 19.93 -0.45
C ALA A 359 -30.40 19.64 -1.96
N GLY A 360 -31.62 19.25 -2.37
CA GLY A 360 -31.98 19.08 -3.77
C GLY A 360 -31.98 17.63 -4.27
N TYR A 361 -31.92 16.62 -3.40
CA TYR A 361 -32.07 15.23 -3.81
C TYR A 361 -33.51 14.95 -4.30
N LYS A 362 -33.66 14.37 -5.48
CA LYS A 362 -34.94 14.14 -6.16
C LYS A 362 -35.27 12.65 -6.37
N GLY A 363 -34.55 11.77 -5.68
CA GLY A 363 -34.72 10.31 -5.83
C GLY A 363 -33.81 9.69 -6.88
N GLU A 364 -32.75 10.37 -7.27
CA GLU A 364 -31.73 9.85 -8.19
C GLU A 364 -31.23 8.48 -7.70
N LYS A 365 -31.06 7.55 -8.66
CA LYS A 365 -30.53 6.22 -8.38
C LYS A 365 -29.05 6.32 -7.98
N VAL A 366 -28.68 5.69 -6.88
CA VAL A 366 -27.30 5.59 -6.40
C VAL A 366 -26.77 4.19 -6.70
N THR A 367 -25.98 4.05 -7.75
CA THR A 367 -25.27 2.80 -8.08
C THR A 367 -24.07 2.65 -7.14
N PHE A 368 -24.19 1.74 -6.17
CA PHE A 368 -23.21 1.48 -5.13
C PHE A 368 -22.49 0.16 -5.41
N LEU A 369 -21.15 0.20 -5.59
CA LEU A 369 -20.35 -1.01 -5.81
C LEU A 369 -19.97 -1.65 -4.48
N GLU A 370 -20.28 -2.93 -4.30
CA GLU A 370 -20.03 -3.70 -3.09
C GLU A 370 -19.21 -4.95 -3.40
N PRO A 371 -17.93 -5.01 -2.97
CA PRO A 371 -17.14 -6.24 -3.07
C PRO A 371 -17.55 -7.26 -2.01
N THR A 372 -18.03 -8.41 -2.44
CA THR A 372 -18.55 -9.46 -1.55
C THR A 372 -17.51 -10.52 -1.17
N ASP A 373 -16.39 -10.58 -1.88
CA ASP A 373 -15.31 -11.54 -1.68
C ASP A 373 -14.23 -11.10 -0.68
N VAL A 374 -14.29 -9.84 -0.18
CA VAL A 374 -13.40 -9.32 0.87
C VAL A 374 -14.23 -8.95 2.10
N PRO A 375 -14.31 -9.82 3.12
CA PRO A 375 -15.30 -9.69 4.21
C PRO A 375 -15.33 -8.32 4.90
N ARG A 376 -14.14 -7.73 5.20
CA ARG A 376 -14.08 -6.42 5.84
C ARG A 376 -14.60 -5.27 4.96
N ILE A 377 -14.43 -5.36 3.62
CA ILE A 377 -14.92 -4.34 2.70
C ILE A 377 -16.42 -4.53 2.49
N ASN A 378 -16.88 -5.77 2.38
CA ASN A 378 -18.30 -6.10 2.35
C ASN A 378 -19.03 -5.54 3.58
N ALA A 379 -18.49 -5.75 4.79
CA ALA A 379 -19.10 -5.25 6.03
C ALA A 379 -19.32 -3.73 6.02
N ILE A 380 -18.32 -2.94 5.62
CA ILE A 380 -18.52 -1.47 5.51
C ILE A 380 -19.40 -1.08 4.30
N GLY A 381 -19.48 -1.92 3.28
CA GLY A 381 -20.38 -1.75 2.14
C GLY A 381 -21.85 -1.87 2.53
N GLU A 382 -22.19 -2.93 3.25
CA GLU A 382 -23.55 -3.15 3.77
C GLU A 382 -24.00 -2.01 4.69
N VAL A 383 -23.17 -1.63 5.69
CA VAL A 383 -23.47 -0.51 6.59
C VAL A 383 -23.61 0.80 5.81
N GLY A 384 -22.73 1.08 4.83
CA GLY A 384 -22.77 2.29 4.02
C GLY A 384 -24.02 2.37 3.13
N ALA A 385 -24.40 1.26 2.51
CA ALA A 385 -25.62 1.19 1.72
C ALA A 385 -26.87 1.37 2.57
N ASP A 386 -26.90 0.75 3.77
CA ASP A 386 -28.01 0.91 4.70
C ASP A 386 -28.12 2.34 5.22
N MET A 387 -27.02 2.97 5.62
CA MET A 387 -26.96 4.39 6.00
C MET A 387 -27.57 5.30 4.93
N LEU A 388 -27.19 5.11 3.66
CA LEU A 388 -27.75 5.91 2.56
C LEU A 388 -29.24 5.64 2.32
N ARG A 389 -29.72 4.38 2.50
CA ARG A 389 -31.14 4.04 2.44
C ARG A 389 -31.93 4.67 3.59
N GLN A 390 -31.38 4.67 4.80
CA GLN A 390 -31.99 5.32 5.96
C GLN A 390 -32.13 6.84 5.76
N LEU A 391 -31.18 7.47 5.08
CA LEU A 391 -31.28 8.85 4.63
C LEU A 391 -32.40 9.06 3.59
N GLY A 392 -32.93 8.02 2.99
CA GLY A 392 -33.96 8.07 1.95
C GLY A 392 -33.40 8.07 0.53
N MET A 393 -32.17 7.70 0.32
CA MET A 393 -31.59 7.56 -1.02
C MET A 393 -32.02 6.25 -1.69
N ASN A 394 -32.18 6.30 -3.01
CA ASN A 394 -32.55 5.16 -3.86
C ASN A 394 -31.28 4.34 -4.21
N VAL A 395 -30.82 3.51 -3.29
CA VAL A 395 -29.57 2.75 -3.44
C VAL A 395 -29.77 1.45 -4.21
N ASP A 396 -29.11 1.34 -5.36
CA ASP A 396 -28.95 0.13 -6.17
C ASP A 396 -27.57 -0.50 -5.85
N LEU A 397 -27.59 -1.53 -5.00
CA LEU A 397 -26.39 -2.21 -4.53
C LEU A 397 -25.94 -3.24 -5.57
N ILE A 398 -24.73 -3.07 -6.09
CA ILE A 398 -24.14 -3.95 -7.09
C ILE A 398 -23.11 -4.84 -6.43
N ALA A 399 -23.54 -6.03 -6.02
CA ALA A 399 -22.66 -7.07 -5.49
C ALA A 399 -21.73 -7.60 -6.58
N THR A 400 -20.42 -7.59 -6.33
CA THR A 400 -19.39 -8.05 -7.27
C THR A 400 -18.12 -8.48 -6.51
N ASP A 401 -17.09 -8.92 -7.22
CA ASP A 401 -15.78 -9.19 -6.63
C ASP A 401 -14.91 -7.92 -6.55
N TRP A 402 -13.86 -7.96 -5.71
CA TRP A 402 -12.94 -6.84 -5.51
C TRP A 402 -12.22 -6.41 -6.80
N GLY A 403 -11.76 -7.37 -7.60
CA GLY A 403 -11.07 -7.08 -8.86
C GLY A 403 -11.97 -6.31 -9.83
N THR A 404 -13.22 -6.73 -9.99
CA THR A 404 -14.25 -6.04 -10.78
C THR A 404 -14.59 -4.67 -10.20
N THR A 405 -14.69 -4.54 -8.87
CA THR A 405 -14.90 -3.24 -8.20
C THR A 405 -13.77 -2.27 -8.53
N VAL A 406 -12.50 -2.69 -8.38
CA VAL A 406 -11.33 -1.86 -8.71
C VAL A 406 -11.35 -1.43 -10.18
N GLN A 407 -11.62 -2.36 -11.09
CA GLN A 407 -11.70 -2.05 -12.52
C GLN A 407 -12.85 -1.08 -12.81
N ARG A 408 -14.04 -1.33 -12.27
CA ARG A 408 -15.24 -0.50 -12.49
C ARG A 408 -15.11 0.88 -11.85
N SER A 409 -14.43 1.01 -10.73
CA SER A 409 -14.18 2.31 -10.07
C SER A 409 -13.38 3.28 -10.94
N THR A 410 -12.61 2.79 -11.92
CA THR A 410 -11.90 3.63 -12.89
C THR A 410 -12.76 4.04 -14.10
N ASN A 411 -14.00 3.54 -14.21
CA ASN A 411 -14.89 3.85 -15.32
C ASN A 411 -15.53 5.23 -15.13
N ARG A 412 -15.30 6.12 -16.07
CA ARG A 412 -15.79 7.52 -16.06
C ARG A 412 -17.14 7.72 -16.75
N LYS A 413 -17.76 6.65 -17.22
CA LYS A 413 -19.10 6.72 -17.82
C LYS A 413 -20.17 7.00 -16.76
N PRO A 414 -21.32 7.52 -17.17
CA PRO A 414 -22.48 7.64 -16.27
C PRO A 414 -22.85 6.31 -15.60
N PRO A 415 -23.45 6.34 -14.39
CA PRO A 415 -23.86 5.12 -13.68
C PRO A 415 -24.74 4.19 -14.50
N GLY A 416 -25.65 4.72 -15.33
CA GLY A 416 -26.51 3.96 -16.24
C GLY A 416 -25.78 3.28 -17.41
N GLU A 417 -24.52 3.64 -17.68
CA GLU A 417 -23.69 3.10 -18.76
C GLU A 417 -22.51 2.27 -18.24
N GLY A 418 -22.68 1.64 -17.08
CA GLY A 418 -21.67 0.82 -16.44
C GLY A 418 -20.73 1.58 -15.51
N GLY A 419 -20.94 2.89 -15.28
CA GLY A 419 -20.28 3.66 -14.24
C GLY A 419 -20.85 3.38 -12.84
N TRP A 420 -20.62 4.29 -11.90
CA TRP A 420 -20.94 4.14 -10.50
C TRP A 420 -21.16 5.49 -9.82
N ASN A 421 -21.81 5.49 -8.63
CA ASN A 421 -21.99 6.68 -7.78
C ASN A 421 -21.19 6.59 -6.48
N ALA A 422 -21.07 5.40 -5.89
CA ALA A 422 -20.38 5.20 -4.64
C ALA A 422 -19.69 3.83 -4.58
N PHE A 423 -18.60 3.74 -3.84
CA PHE A 423 -17.98 2.49 -3.41
C PHE A 423 -17.26 2.67 -2.07
N VAL A 424 -16.96 1.57 -1.41
CA VAL A 424 -16.21 1.54 -0.15
C VAL A 424 -14.90 0.79 -0.32
N ALA A 425 -13.91 1.17 0.50
CA ALA A 425 -12.65 0.45 0.62
C ALA A 425 -11.91 0.84 1.90
N PHE A 426 -10.73 0.29 2.10
CA PHE A 426 -9.79 0.72 3.12
C PHE A 426 -8.55 1.34 2.49
N SER A 427 -8.00 2.36 3.15
CA SER A 427 -6.69 2.93 2.88
C SER A 427 -5.73 2.61 4.02
N GLY A 428 -4.45 2.50 3.74
CA GLY A 428 -3.42 2.32 4.77
C GLY A 428 -3.15 3.60 5.54
N GLY A 429 -2.79 3.46 6.82
CA GLY A 429 -2.50 4.62 7.62
C GLY A 429 -1.32 5.45 7.08
N TYR A 430 -0.36 4.85 6.41
CA TYR A 430 0.72 5.61 5.76
C TYR A 430 0.24 6.43 4.55
N ASP A 431 -0.75 5.92 3.79
CA ASP A 431 -1.32 6.64 2.65
C ASP A 431 -2.03 7.93 3.07
N MET A 432 -2.61 7.94 4.28
CA MET A 432 -3.41 9.06 4.81
C MET A 432 -2.68 9.86 5.90
N SER A 433 -1.35 9.74 5.98
CA SER A 433 -0.57 10.34 7.07
C SER A 433 -0.28 11.83 6.88
N THR A 434 -0.22 12.31 5.63
CA THR A 434 0.12 13.70 5.30
C THR A 434 -0.70 14.20 4.11
N PRO A 435 -0.92 15.51 3.97
CA PRO A 435 -1.54 16.09 2.77
C PRO A 435 -0.80 15.74 1.47
N GLY A 436 0.52 15.49 1.54
CA GLY A 436 1.34 15.09 0.40
C GLY A 436 0.94 13.73 -0.15
N SER A 437 0.84 12.72 0.72
CA SER A 437 0.54 11.33 0.36
C SER A 437 -0.95 11.03 0.21
N HIS A 438 -1.84 11.86 0.76
CA HIS A 438 -3.26 11.60 0.89
C HIS A 438 -4.02 11.69 -0.43
N GLN A 439 -4.04 10.60 -1.19
CA GLN A 439 -4.63 10.53 -2.53
C GLN A 439 -6.15 10.82 -2.53
N LEU A 440 -6.89 10.40 -1.49
CA LEU A 440 -8.35 10.61 -1.41
C LEU A 440 -8.75 12.08 -1.20
N MET A 441 -7.83 12.94 -0.71
CA MET A 441 -8.06 14.38 -0.56
C MET A 441 -7.87 15.16 -1.86
N ARG A 442 -7.28 14.56 -2.92
CA ARG A 442 -7.03 15.26 -4.16
C ARG A 442 -8.34 15.71 -4.81
N GLY A 443 -8.38 16.97 -5.19
CA GLY A 443 -9.50 17.64 -5.83
C GLY A 443 -9.12 18.32 -7.15
N ASN A 444 -8.14 17.74 -7.89
CA ASN A 444 -7.59 18.30 -9.14
C ASN A 444 -8.24 17.69 -10.40
N GLY A 445 -9.51 17.30 -10.33
CA GLY A 445 -10.28 16.84 -11.48
C GLY A 445 -9.72 15.55 -12.07
N ASP A 446 -9.29 15.57 -13.32
CA ASP A 446 -8.78 14.39 -14.03
C ASP A 446 -7.56 13.73 -13.37
N GLY A 447 -6.78 14.49 -12.61
CA GLY A 447 -5.64 13.99 -11.84
C GLY A 447 -6.01 13.45 -10.45
N ALA A 448 -7.25 13.59 -10.02
CA ALA A 448 -7.71 13.07 -8.74
C ALA A 448 -7.95 11.56 -8.80
N TYR A 449 -7.89 10.93 -7.63
CA TYR A 449 -8.31 9.54 -7.47
C TYR A 449 -9.76 9.33 -7.91
N ASN A 450 -10.14 8.10 -8.27
CA ASN A 450 -11.46 7.71 -8.75
C ASN A 450 -12.60 8.47 -8.03
N GLY A 451 -13.55 9.00 -8.81
CA GLY A 451 -14.57 9.94 -8.35
C GLY A 451 -14.31 11.39 -8.78
N TRP A 452 -13.09 11.70 -9.21
CA TRP A 452 -12.64 12.89 -9.94
C TRP A 452 -13.17 14.23 -9.42
N PRO A 453 -13.07 14.51 -8.12
CA PRO A 453 -13.54 15.78 -7.57
C PRO A 453 -12.74 16.97 -8.09
N THR A 454 -13.41 18.11 -8.24
CA THR A 454 -12.78 19.41 -8.52
C THR A 454 -13.01 20.33 -7.32
N LEU A 455 -11.98 20.47 -6.46
CA LEU A 455 -12.04 21.12 -5.14
C LEU A 455 -10.91 22.16 -5.01
N PRO A 456 -11.04 23.32 -5.66
CA PRO A 456 -9.92 24.26 -5.82
C PRO A 456 -9.42 24.84 -4.49
N LYS A 457 -10.27 25.02 -3.48
CA LYS A 457 -9.85 25.50 -2.16
C LYS A 457 -9.01 24.47 -1.42
N LEU A 458 -9.41 23.21 -1.51
CA LEU A 458 -8.67 22.10 -0.89
C LEU A 458 -7.29 21.91 -1.56
N GLU A 459 -7.22 21.99 -2.89
CA GLU A 459 -5.96 21.93 -3.64
C GLU A 459 -5.05 23.12 -3.32
N ALA A 460 -5.59 24.34 -3.16
CA ALA A 460 -4.80 25.50 -2.79
C ALA A 460 -4.16 25.35 -1.39
N LEU A 461 -4.91 24.85 -0.40
CA LEU A 461 -4.37 24.56 0.93
C LEU A 461 -3.34 23.43 0.90
N ARG A 462 -3.56 22.41 0.04
CA ARG A 462 -2.58 21.33 -0.15
C ARG A 462 -1.29 21.87 -0.79
N ASP A 463 -1.38 22.75 -1.77
CA ASP A 463 -0.21 23.40 -2.37
C ASP A 463 0.52 24.26 -1.32
N GLU A 464 -0.19 25.04 -0.50
CA GLU A 464 0.40 25.76 0.64
C GLU A 464 1.18 24.80 1.56
N TRP A 465 0.59 23.66 1.94
CA TRP A 465 1.23 22.70 2.81
C TRP A 465 2.52 22.09 2.22
N LEU A 466 2.50 21.75 0.92
CA LEU A 466 3.64 21.12 0.23
C LEU A 466 4.91 22.00 0.24
N PHE A 467 4.72 23.31 0.30
CA PHE A 467 5.82 24.28 0.25
C PHE A 467 6.02 25.05 1.55
N ALA A 468 5.24 24.71 2.59
CA ALA A 468 5.36 25.32 3.90
C ALA A 468 6.60 24.84 4.65
N GLU A 469 7.14 25.71 5.50
CA GLU A 469 8.13 25.29 6.50
C GLU A 469 7.48 24.32 7.51
N PRO A 470 8.22 23.38 8.11
CA PRO A 470 7.68 22.35 9.00
C PRO A 470 6.83 22.90 10.16
N ALA A 471 7.17 24.09 10.67
CA ALA A 471 6.43 24.75 11.76
C ALA A 471 4.99 25.13 11.38
N ASP A 472 4.72 25.40 10.10
CA ASP A 472 3.38 25.77 9.61
C ASP A 472 2.54 24.57 9.15
N GLN A 473 3.16 23.45 8.86
CA GLN A 473 2.48 22.30 8.27
C GLN A 473 1.30 21.78 9.10
N VAL A 474 1.43 21.74 10.42
CA VAL A 474 0.34 21.30 11.32
C VAL A 474 -0.83 22.27 11.27
N ARG A 475 -0.58 23.57 11.26
CA ARG A 475 -1.62 24.62 11.14
C ARG A 475 -2.39 24.47 9.83
N ILE A 476 -1.67 24.28 8.73
CA ILE A 476 -2.27 24.13 7.40
C ILE A 476 -3.04 22.81 7.30
N ALA A 477 -2.55 21.71 7.88
CA ALA A 477 -3.27 20.45 7.93
C ALA A 477 -4.62 20.54 8.68
N ARG A 478 -4.70 21.37 9.74
CA ARG A 478 -5.97 21.68 10.41
C ARG A 478 -6.94 22.41 9.47
N ALA A 479 -6.48 23.42 8.75
CA ALA A 479 -7.29 24.14 7.76
C ALA A 479 -7.74 23.21 6.62
N LEU A 480 -6.85 22.32 6.15
CA LEU A 480 -7.18 21.31 5.15
C LEU A 480 -8.30 20.38 5.63
N GLN A 481 -8.25 19.90 6.87
CA GLN A 481 -9.29 19.02 7.40
C GLN A 481 -10.65 19.71 7.50
N VAL A 482 -10.70 20.96 7.95
CA VAL A 482 -11.94 21.76 7.97
C VAL A 482 -12.49 21.93 6.56
N GLN A 483 -11.64 22.34 5.60
CA GLN A 483 -12.09 22.52 4.20
C GLN A 483 -12.54 21.21 3.57
N ALA A 484 -11.89 20.09 3.90
CA ALA A 484 -12.29 18.81 3.38
C ALA A 484 -13.64 18.32 3.94
N PHE A 485 -14.01 18.66 5.16
CA PHE A 485 -15.37 18.40 5.67
C PHE A 485 -16.44 19.28 5.00
N GLU A 486 -16.08 20.47 4.51
CA GLU A 486 -16.98 21.29 3.67
C GLU A 486 -17.11 20.74 2.25
N ASP A 487 -16.03 20.32 1.64
CA ASP A 487 -15.97 19.84 0.25
C ASP A 487 -16.39 18.37 0.11
N VAL A 488 -16.22 17.58 1.15
CA VAL A 488 -16.50 16.13 1.26
C VAL A 488 -15.93 15.34 0.09
N PRO A 489 -14.60 15.22 -0.02
CA PRO A 489 -13.98 14.38 -1.04
C PRO A 489 -14.30 12.90 -0.85
N TYR A 490 -14.49 12.44 0.38
CA TYR A 490 -14.91 11.11 0.79
C TYR A 490 -15.49 11.14 2.21
N LEU A 491 -16.11 10.06 2.67
CA LEU A 491 -16.54 9.89 4.06
C LEU A 491 -15.53 9.03 4.82
N PRO A 492 -14.93 9.51 5.93
CA PRO A 492 -14.12 8.67 6.82
C PRO A 492 -15.02 7.78 7.67
N LEU A 493 -14.77 6.47 7.66
CA LEU A 493 -15.63 5.48 8.30
C LEU A 493 -15.07 4.89 9.61
N GLY A 494 -13.97 5.46 10.12
CA GLY A 494 -13.24 4.92 11.27
C GLY A 494 -12.00 4.13 10.86
N SER A 495 -11.26 3.66 11.85
CA SER A 495 -10.05 2.88 11.61
C SER A 495 -9.84 1.77 12.64
N TYR A 496 -9.06 0.76 12.25
CA TYR A 496 -8.67 -0.34 13.13
C TYR A 496 -7.29 -0.88 12.75
N GLN A 497 -6.69 -1.65 13.66
CA GLN A 497 -5.41 -2.31 13.44
C GLN A 497 -5.65 -3.79 13.11
N GLN A 498 -5.25 -4.19 11.91
CA GLN A 498 -5.36 -5.56 11.45
C GLN A 498 -4.17 -6.39 11.95
N PRO A 499 -4.37 -7.45 12.73
CA PRO A 499 -3.30 -8.36 13.09
C PRO A 499 -2.90 -9.24 11.91
N VAL A 500 -1.65 -9.69 11.91
CA VAL A 500 -1.16 -10.81 11.11
C VAL A 500 -1.11 -12.07 11.98
N ALA A 501 -1.07 -13.25 11.37
CA ALA A 501 -0.84 -14.50 12.08
C ALA A 501 0.25 -15.30 11.38
N TYR A 502 1.21 -15.83 12.14
CA TYR A 502 2.31 -16.58 11.59
C TYR A 502 2.87 -17.62 12.57
N ARG A 503 3.66 -18.52 12.06
CA ARG A 503 4.27 -19.58 12.86
C ARG A 503 5.22 -19.04 13.91
N ALA A 504 5.14 -19.53 15.15
CA ALA A 504 5.93 -19.02 16.28
C ALA A 504 7.44 -19.18 16.10
N ASN A 505 7.89 -20.11 15.22
CA ASN A 505 9.29 -20.28 14.86
C ASN A 505 9.80 -19.28 13.82
N LEU A 506 8.97 -18.37 13.32
CA LEU A 506 9.45 -17.23 12.52
C LEU A 506 9.89 -16.11 13.44
N THR A 507 11.05 -15.54 13.13
CA THR A 507 11.66 -14.39 13.80
C THR A 507 12.03 -13.32 12.79
N GLY A 508 12.28 -12.08 13.24
CA GLY A 508 12.65 -10.98 12.35
C GLY A 508 11.51 -10.43 11.50
N VAL A 509 10.25 -10.69 11.87
CA VAL A 509 9.10 -10.02 11.27
C VAL A 509 9.16 -8.54 11.64
N SER A 510 9.33 -7.68 10.64
CA SER A 510 9.48 -6.24 10.86
C SER A 510 8.15 -5.58 11.20
N LYS A 511 8.21 -4.49 11.97
CA LYS A 511 7.06 -3.61 12.21
C LYS A 511 6.91 -2.60 11.08
N GLY A 512 5.70 -2.17 10.84
CA GLY A 512 5.33 -1.15 9.86
C GLY A 512 4.55 -1.72 8.68
N LEU A 513 5.15 -2.56 7.85
CA LEU A 513 4.53 -3.21 6.70
C LEU A 513 4.92 -4.70 6.66
N VAL A 514 4.09 -5.51 6.03
CA VAL A 514 4.43 -6.90 5.78
C VAL A 514 5.57 -6.98 4.77
N GLN A 515 6.72 -7.43 5.24
CA GLN A 515 7.95 -7.59 4.45
C GLN A 515 8.60 -8.92 4.83
N PHE A 516 9.39 -9.49 3.89
CA PHE A 516 10.04 -10.79 4.09
C PHE A 516 11.56 -10.69 4.24
N THR A 517 12.11 -9.48 4.16
CA THR A 517 13.50 -9.20 4.54
C THR A 517 13.63 -9.26 6.07
N GLY A 518 14.71 -9.85 6.56
CA GLY A 518 14.91 -10.10 8.00
C GLY A 518 14.19 -11.33 8.55
N VAL A 519 13.12 -11.80 7.89
CA VAL A 519 12.35 -12.96 8.36
C VAL A 519 13.15 -14.25 8.18
N ARG A 520 13.23 -15.04 9.26
CA ARG A 520 13.96 -16.31 9.28
C ARG A 520 13.29 -17.33 10.21
N ARG A 521 13.57 -18.60 10.00
CA ARG A 521 13.21 -19.66 10.99
C ARG A 521 14.21 -19.65 12.14
N GLY A 522 13.70 -19.55 13.37
CA GLY A 522 14.48 -19.67 14.62
C GLY A 522 14.61 -21.09 15.08
#